data_4a7b0cb9dd57d1c3574e3c2b557eae15
#
_entry.id   4a7b0cb9dd57d1c3574e3c2b557eae15
#
_cell.length_a   1.000
_cell.length_b   1.000
_cell.length_c   1.000
_cell.angle_alpha   90.00
_cell.angle_beta   90.00
_cell.angle_gamma   90.00
#
_symmetry.space_group_name_H-M   'P 1'
#
loop_
_entity.id
_entity.type
_entity.pdbx_description
1 polymer ?
#
loop_
_entity_poly.entity_id
_entity_poly.type
_entity_poly.pdbx_seq_one_letter_code
_entity_poly.pdbx_strand_id
1 'polypeptide(L)'
;MAAGGIPVIDIGALYSHEPKAKQEVAAEIGAACDDIGFFYAVNHNVPVEVSDKAVAMVDKFFSLPEDERLKVKADKNNRGYRDIWDSVQSNGKLNARDSFDLGFPVSEDDPEVLAGTPLYAPNRYPDIPGFPEAIEAYYWETFRLGMKILEGFALYLGKPEDFFTRNFTKPVADMVINHYLGAAGLHISDQASGPHTDHGIVTILWQDTLGGLEVMGKDGKWMSAPPLRGSFVINIGELMKRWTNGRFKATVHRVVHLQNKSRYSMPLFCNPNFRTIVDPRDLGIADAEALYPPIQSGEFLLQRFKATRKLWGAERSKVIAAGAIEAAAK
;
A
#
# COMPACT_ATOMS: atom_id res chain seq x y z
N MET A 1 -11.70 20.54 3.68
CA MET A 1 -11.08 20.57 5.03
C MET A 1 -9.72 19.91 4.94
N ALA A 2 -8.83 20.12 5.92
CA ALA A 2 -7.51 19.48 5.92
C ALA A 2 -7.22 18.87 7.30
N ALA A 3 -6.56 17.72 7.34
CA ALA A 3 -6.08 17.08 8.56
C ALA A 3 -4.55 17.02 8.52
N GLY A 4 -3.87 17.72 9.44
CA GLY A 4 -2.41 17.81 9.43
C GLY A 4 -1.82 18.48 8.17
N GLY A 5 -2.60 19.28 7.44
CA GLY A 5 -2.21 19.86 6.15
C GLY A 5 -2.56 19.02 4.92
N ILE A 6 -3.05 17.80 5.10
CA ILE A 6 -3.47 16.89 4.00
C ILE A 6 -4.95 17.10 3.71
N PRO A 7 -5.37 17.28 2.44
CA PRO A 7 -6.77 17.48 2.08
C PRO A 7 -7.69 16.33 2.55
N VAL A 8 -8.89 16.66 2.99
CA VAL A 8 -9.98 15.70 3.27
C VAL A 8 -11.06 15.90 2.21
N ILE A 9 -11.26 14.90 1.38
CA ILE A 9 -12.14 14.93 0.21
C ILE A 9 -13.33 13.99 0.42
N ASP A 10 -14.53 14.51 0.29
CA ASP A 10 -15.74 13.71 0.22
C ASP A 10 -15.89 13.14 -1.20
N ILE A 11 -15.68 11.83 -1.32
CA ILE A 11 -15.74 11.16 -2.62
C ILE A 11 -17.10 10.55 -2.95
N GLY A 12 -18.11 10.79 -2.11
CA GLY A 12 -19.45 10.21 -2.27
C GLY A 12 -20.07 10.48 -3.64
N ALA A 13 -19.81 11.65 -4.23
CA ALA A 13 -20.33 11.99 -5.54
C ALA A 13 -19.73 11.17 -6.70
N LEU A 14 -18.58 10.50 -6.53
CA LEU A 14 -18.06 9.56 -7.53
C LEU A 14 -18.98 8.34 -7.73
N TYR A 15 -19.84 8.04 -6.76
CA TYR A 15 -20.83 6.95 -6.84
C TYR A 15 -22.19 7.42 -7.40
N SER A 16 -22.36 8.70 -7.66
CA SER A 16 -23.60 9.25 -8.21
C SER A 16 -23.70 9.04 -9.73
N HIS A 17 -24.87 9.25 -10.29
CA HIS A 17 -25.10 9.28 -11.74
C HIS A 17 -25.01 10.71 -12.31
N GLU A 18 -24.66 11.70 -11.49
CA GLU A 18 -24.61 13.11 -11.88
C GLU A 18 -23.20 13.46 -12.40
N PRO A 19 -23.01 13.66 -13.72
CA PRO A 19 -21.68 13.88 -14.31
C PRO A 19 -20.97 15.11 -13.75
N LYS A 20 -21.74 16.18 -13.48
CA LYS A 20 -21.18 17.44 -12.94
C LYS A 20 -20.63 17.23 -11.52
N ALA A 21 -21.34 16.54 -10.66
CA ALA A 21 -20.90 16.26 -9.30
C ALA A 21 -19.66 15.36 -9.28
N LYS A 22 -19.59 14.34 -10.16
CA LYS A 22 -18.38 13.54 -10.35
C LYS A 22 -17.19 14.39 -10.77
N GLN A 23 -17.38 15.32 -11.72
CA GLN A 23 -16.31 16.17 -12.24
C GLN A 23 -15.78 17.15 -11.17
N GLU A 24 -16.66 17.67 -10.32
CA GLU A 24 -16.28 18.56 -9.21
C GLU A 24 -15.36 17.80 -8.22
N VAL A 25 -15.76 16.60 -7.78
CA VAL A 25 -14.94 15.77 -6.90
C VAL A 25 -13.64 15.33 -7.58
N ALA A 26 -13.69 14.95 -8.85
CA ALA A 26 -12.51 14.62 -9.62
C ALA A 26 -11.50 15.78 -9.67
N ALA A 27 -11.99 17.02 -9.76
CA ALA A 27 -11.13 18.21 -9.71
C ALA A 27 -10.46 18.39 -8.34
N GLU A 28 -11.16 18.15 -7.23
CA GLU A 28 -10.57 18.19 -5.89
C GLU A 28 -9.50 17.11 -5.72
N ILE A 29 -9.80 15.87 -6.14
CA ILE A 29 -8.86 14.73 -6.11
C ILE A 29 -7.61 15.06 -6.94
N GLY A 30 -7.81 15.53 -8.18
CA GLY A 30 -6.71 15.87 -9.07
C GLY A 30 -5.84 17.00 -8.53
N ALA A 31 -6.44 18.04 -7.96
CA ALA A 31 -5.69 19.12 -7.33
C ALA A 31 -4.81 18.62 -6.18
N ALA A 32 -5.32 17.71 -5.34
CA ALA A 32 -4.53 17.08 -4.28
C ALA A 32 -3.37 16.24 -4.83
N CYS A 33 -3.61 15.52 -5.94
CA CYS A 33 -2.58 14.71 -6.61
C CYS A 33 -1.50 15.56 -7.28
N ASP A 34 -1.86 16.69 -7.89
CA ASP A 34 -0.93 17.65 -8.49
C ASP A 34 -0.10 18.39 -7.41
N ASP A 35 -0.69 18.59 -6.24
CA ASP A 35 -0.09 19.37 -5.15
C ASP A 35 0.84 18.54 -4.28
N ILE A 36 0.29 17.59 -3.51
CA ILE A 36 1.03 16.81 -2.52
C ILE A 36 1.00 15.30 -2.79
N GLY A 37 0.11 14.83 -3.68
CA GLY A 37 -0.04 13.40 -3.97
C GLY A 37 -0.65 12.58 -2.81
N PHE A 38 -1.28 13.23 -1.83
CA PHE A 38 -1.93 12.63 -0.67
C PHE A 38 -3.27 13.30 -0.39
N PHE A 39 -4.26 12.51 0.03
CA PHE A 39 -5.52 13.01 0.57
C PHE A 39 -6.23 11.96 1.42
N TYR A 40 -7.16 12.38 2.26
CA TYR A 40 -8.09 11.49 2.93
C TYR A 40 -9.37 11.38 2.10
N ALA A 41 -9.82 10.16 1.83
CA ALA A 41 -11.11 9.88 1.23
C ALA A 41 -12.14 9.58 2.33
N VAL A 42 -13.24 10.33 2.36
CA VAL A 42 -14.41 10.09 3.22
C VAL A 42 -15.64 9.82 2.36
N ASN A 43 -16.69 9.26 2.96
CA ASN A 43 -17.91 8.83 2.25
C ASN A 43 -17.63 7.86 1.08
N HIS A 44 -16.70 6.95 1.33
CA HIS A 44 -16.13 6.03 0.35
C HIS A 44 -16.89 4.72 0.18
N ASN A 45 -18.03 4.55 0.81
CA ASN A 45 -18.93 3.39 0.75
C ASN A 45 -18.32 2.04 1.19
N VAL A 46 -17.09 1.98 1.72
CA VAL A 46 -16.57 0.77 2.38
C VAL A 46 -17.27 0.63 3.73
N PRO A 47 -18.00 -0.46 3.98
CA PRO A 47 -18.71 -0.63 5.26
C PRO A 47 -17.73 -0.72 6.43
N VAL A 48 -18.01 0.00 7.51
CA VAL A 48 -17.15 0.01 8.72
C VAL A 48 -17.02 -1.39 9.30
N GLU A 49 -18.09 -2.17 9.27
CA GLU A 49 -18.15 -3.55 9.79
C GLU A 49 -17.19 -4.49 9.06
N VAL A 50 -16.90 -4.23 7.79
CA VAL A 50 -15.92 -5.01 7.00
C VAL A 50 -14.51 -4.73 7.50
N SER A 51 -14.18 -3.46 7.74
CA SER A 51 -12.89 -3.06 8.30
C SER A 51 -12.71 -3.58 9.73
N ASP A 52 -13.75 -3.45 10.58
CA ASP A 52 -13.71 -3.91 11.97
C ASP A 52 -13.51 -5.44 12.07
N LYS A 53 -14.19 -6.22 11.21
CA LYS A 53 -14.00 -7.68 11.14
C LYS A 53 -12.58 -8.05 10.70
N ALA A 54 -12.05 -7.37 9.69
CA ALA A 54 -10.68 -7.60 9.23
C ALA A 54 -9.67 -7.30 10.36
N VAL A 55 -9.81 -6.17 11.04
CA VAL A 55 -8.95 -5.79 12.18
C VAL A 55 -9.02 -6.81 13.30
N ALA A 56 -10.20 -7.31 13.65
CA ALA A 56 -10.36 -8.34 14.68
C ALA A 56 -9.62 -9.64 14.31
N MET A 57 -9.63 -10.05 13.03
CA MET A 57 -8.88 -11.21 12.55
C MET A 57 -7.37 -10.95 12.51
N VAL A 58 -6.96 -9.75 12.14
CA VAL A 58 -5.55 -9.31 12.19
C VAL A 58 -5.01 -9.36 13.62
N ASP A 59 -5.74 -8.79 14.58
CA ASP A 59 -5.37 -8.82 15.99
C ASP A 59 -5.28 -10.27 16.52
N LYS A 60 -6.25 -11.11 16.17
CA LYS A 60 -6.23 -12.54 16.51
C LYS A 60 -5.00 -13.26 15.96
N PHE A 61 -4.63 -13.00 14.69
CA PHE A 61 -3.46 -13.61 14.06
C PHE A 61 -2.15 -13.17 14.72
N PHE A 62 -1.94 -11.86 14.90
CA PHE A 62 -0.69 -11.35 15.48
C PHE A 62 -0.57 -11.63 17.00
N SER A 63 -1.67 -11.98 17.67
CA SER A 63 -1.68 -12.45 19.05
C SER A 63 -1.31 -13.94 19.19
N LEU A 64 -1.21 -14.70 18.08
CA LEU A 64 -0.76 -16.10 18.13
C LEU A 64 0.72 -16.18 18.53
N PRO A 65 1.16 -17.30 19.14
CA PRO A 65 2.58 -17.62 19.30
C PRO A 65 3.35 -17.55 17.97
N GLU A 66 4.64 -17.21 18.03
CA GLU A 66 5.47 -17.03 16.82
C GLU A 66 5.51 -18.30 15.97
N ASP A 67 5.62 -19.49 16.57
CA ASP A 67 5.63 -20.78 15.89
C ASP A 67 4.34 -21.04 15.10
N GLU A 68 3.19 -20.61 15.60
CA GLU A 68 1.92 -20.71 14.89
C GLU A 68 1.88 -19.75 13.68
N ARG A 69 2.35 -18.51 13.85
CA ARG A 69 2.44 -17.55 12.74
C ARG A 69 3.40 -18.01 11.67
N LEU A 70 4.51 -18.64 12.04
CA LEU A 70 5.53 -19.16 11.11
C LEU A 70 5.05 -20.33 10.25
N LYS A 71 3.96 -21.03 10.61
CA LYS A 71 3.35 -22.06 9.75
C LYS A 71 2.91 -21.52 8.39
N VAL A 72 2.61 -20.23 8.33
CA VAL A 72 2.26 -19.52 7.09
C VAL A 72 3.33 -18.50 6.72
N LYS A 73 4.61 -18.78 7.03
CA LYS A 73 5.72 -17.91 6.63
C LYS A 73 5.67 -17.61 5.13
N ALA A 74 5.94 -16.35 4.77
CA ALA A 74 5.90 -15.89 3.40
C ALA A 74 6.87 -16.69 2.51
N ASP A 75 6.35 -17.10 1.37
CA ASP A 75 7.10 -17.84 0.35
C ASP A 75 7.83 -16.91 -0.63
N LYS A 76 8.43 -17.50 -1.67
CA LYS A 76 9.12 -16.77 -2.74
C LYS A 76 8.21 -15.80 -3.52
N ASN A 77 6.90 -16.01 -3.46
CA ASN A 77 5.89 -15.19 -4.15
C ASN A 77 5.37 -14.06 -3.26
N ASN A 78 5.92 -13.90 -2.04
CA ASN A 78 5.49 -12.90 -1.06
C ASN A 78 4.04 -13.08 -0.62
N ARG A 79 3.63 -14.31 -0.31
CA ARG A 79 2.32 -14.63 0.25
C ARG A 79 2.50 -15.24 1.62
N GLY A 80 1.93 -14.60 2.65
CA GLY A 80 1.96 -15.07 4.03
C GLY A 80 2.67 -14.13 5.01
N TYR A 81 3.02 -14.65 6.17
CA TYR A 81 3.61 -13.95 7.30
C TYR A 81 5.11 -13.66 7.12
N ARG A 82 5.51 -12.43 7.40
CA ARG A 82 6.90 -12.00 7.52
C ARG A 82 7.18 -11.59 8.94
N ASP A 83 8.19 -12.18 9.52
CA ASP A 83 8.64 -11.81 10.85
C ASP A 83 9.51 -10.53 10.82
N ILE A 84 9.82 -10.00 12.00
CA ILE A 84 10.64 -8.78 12.15
C ILE A 84 12.04 -8.93 11.56
N TRP A 85 12.56 -10.14 11.43
CA TRP A 85 13.89 -10.43 10.93
C TRP A 85 13.97 -10.33 9.40
N ASP A 86 12.85 -10.46 8.72
CA ASP A 86 12.75 -10.27 7.29
C ASP A 86 12.78 -8.78 6.88
N SER A 87 12.83 -7.84 7.84
CA SER A 87 12.72 -6.39 7.62
C SER A 87 13.88 -5.62 8.27
N VAL A 88 15.10 -5.80 7.74
CA VAL A 88 16.29 -5.06 8.19
C VAL A 88 16.52 -3.84 7.30
N GLN A 89 16.76 -2.66 7.93
CA GLN A 89 17.12 -1.45 7.22
C GLN A 89 18.57 -1.51 6.69
N SER A 90 18.90 -0.66 5.72
CA SER A 90 20.25 -0.54 5.15
C SER A 90 21.34 -0.21 6.19
N ASN A 91 20.96 0.37 7.33
CA ASN A 91 21.84 0.67 8.47
C ASN A 91 21.98 -0.49 9.48
N GLY A 92 21.42 -1.66 9.19
CA GLY A 92 21.44 -2.83 10.07
C GLY A 92 20.41 -2.81 11.22
N LYS A 93 19.62 -1.74 11.36
CA LYS A 93 18.55 -1.67 12.38
C LYS A 93 17.32 -2.43 11.90
N LEU A 94 16.62 -3.08 12.84
CA LEU A 94 15.34 -3.74 12.57
C LEU A 94 14.24 -2.69 12.40
N ASN A 95 13.40 -2.87 11.38
CA ASN A 95 12.07 -2.29 11.42
C ASN A 95 11.27 -3.10 12.44
N ALA A 96 10.82 -2.49 13.53
CA ALA A 96 9.99 -3.18 14.53
C ALA A 96 8.58 -3.44 13.98
N ARG A 97 8.52 -4.18 12.88
CA ARG A 97 7.31 -4.47 12.14
C ARG A 97 7.37 -5.88 11.58
N ASP A 98 6.40 -6.69 11.92
CA ASP A 98 6.05 -7.88 11.17
C ASP A 98 4.85 -7.58 10.25
N SER A 99 4.60 -8.45 9.28
CA SER A 99 3.52 -8.24 8.31
C SER A 99 2.91 -9.55 7.84
N PHE A 100 1.71 -9.43 7.28
CA PHE A 100 1.07 -10.51 6.54
C PHE A 100 0.73 -10.01 5.13
N ASP A 101 1.32 -10.66 4.12
CA ASP A 101 1.27 -10.21 2.73
C ASP A 101 0.30 -11.06 1.92
N LEU A 102 -0.57 -10.39 1.17
CA LEU A 102 -1.56 -10.98 0.27
C LEU A 102 -1.45 -10.34 -1.11
N GLY A 103 -1.83 -11.09 -2.15
CA GLY A 103 -1.98 -10.55 -3.49
C GLY A 103 -3.41 -10.62 -3.99
N PHE A 104 -3.61 -10.21 -5.22
CA PHE A 104 -4.88 -10.42 -5.91
C PHE A 104 -5.25 -11.91 -5.84
N PRO A 105 -6.46 -12.25 -5.36
CA PRO A 105 -6.86 -13.63 -5.20
C PRO A 105 -6.88 -14.37 -6.54
N VAL A 106 -6.06 -15.39 -6.67
CA VAL A 106 -5.98 -16.31 -7.82
C VAL A 106 -5.90 -17.75 -7.32
N SER A 107 -6.41 -18.69 -8.10
CA SER A 107 -6.32 -20.12 -7.82
C SER A 107 -5.01 -20.72 -8.36
N GLU A 108 -4.69 -21.95 -7.97
CA GLU A 108 -3.50 -22.68 -8.47
C GLU A 108 -3.57 -22.97 -9.97
N ASP A 109 -4.78 -23.11 -10.51
CA ASP A 109 -5.05 -23.36 -11.93
C ASP A 109 -5.20 -22.09 -12.77
N ASP A 110 -5.00 -20.91 -12.16
CA ASP A 110 -5.04 -19.64 -12.88
C ASP A 110 -3.97 -19.61 -13.99
N PRO A 111 -4.32 -19.17 -15.22
CA PRO A 111 -3.37 -19.13 -16.34
C PRO A 111 -2.08 -18.35 -16.07
N GLU A 112 -2.12 -17.29 -15.30
CA GLU A 112 -0.90 -16.51 -14.96
C GLU A 112 -0.02 -17.27 -13.96
N VAL A 113 -0.64 -18.02 -13.03
CA VAL A 113 0.08 -18.88 -12.08
C VAL A 113 0.73 -20.04 -12.83
N LEU A 114 -0.02 -20.73 -13.71
CA LEU A 114 0.50 -21.83 -14.53
C LEU A 114 1.61 -21.38 -15.48
N ALA A 115 1.51 -20.17 -16.02
CA ALA A 115 2.54 -19.58 -16.86
C ALA A 115 3.79 -19.14 -16.06
N GLY A 116 3.76 -19.19 -14.74
CA GLY A 116 4.84 -18.70 -13.89
C GLY A 116 5.05 -17.18 -13.97
N THR A 117 4.01 -16.40 -14.33
CA THR A 117 4.09 -14.94 -14.37
C THR A 117 4.41 -14.42 -12.97
N PRO A 118 5.47 -13.65 -12.79
CA PRO A 118 5.82 -13.15 -11.47
C PRO A 118 4.70 -12.33 -10.83
N LEU A 119 4.64 -12.31 -9.50
CA LEU A 119 3.68 -11.57 -8.67
C LEU A 119 2.25 -12.18 -8.67
N TYR A 120 1.99 -13.24 -9.43
CA TYR A 120 0.75 -14.01 -9.30
C TYR A 120 1.02 -15.32 -8.59
N ALA A 121 0.35 -15.51 -7.48
CA ALA A 121 0.36 -16.76 -6.72
C ALA A 121 -0.89 -16.83 -5.84
N PRO A 122 -1.39 -18.04 -5.51
CA PRO A 122 -2.43 -18.21 -4.51
C PRO A 122 -2.04 -17.60 -3.17
N ASN A 123 -2.99 -16.99 -2.49
CA ASN A 123 -2.80 -16.51 -1.13
C ASN A 123 -2.66 -17.70 -0.16
N ARG A 124 -1.92 -17.49 0.92
CA ARG A 124 -1.75 -18.48 1.98
C ARG A 124 -2.37 -17.91 3.25
N TYR A 125 -3.28 -18.64 3.85
CA TYR A 125 -3.98 -18.19 5.04
C TYR A 125 -3.64 -19.03 6.26
N PRO A 126 -3.65 -18.43 7.48
CA PRO A 126 -3.54 -19.19 8.72
C PRO A 126 -4.80 -20.02 8.95
N ASP A 127 -4.66 -21.10 9.73
CA ASP A 127 -5.79 -21.94 10.16
C ASP A 127 -6.56 -21.23 11.31
N ILE A 128 -7.20 -20.14 10.97
CA ILE A 128 -8.07 -19.36 11.85
C ILE A 128 -9.46 -19.30 11.22
N PRO A 129 -10.48 -19.90 11.83
CA PRO A 129 -11.84 -19.85 11.30
C PRO A 129 -12.31 -18.42 11.03
N GLY A 130 -12.76 -18.15 9.82
CA GLY A 130 -13.26 -16.85 9.38
C GLY A 130 -12.18 -15.84 8.95
N PHE A 131 -10.89 -16.18 9.06
CA PHE A 131 -9.81 -15.28 8.65
C PHE A 131 -9.81 -14.99 7.13
N PRO A 132 -9.81 -16.02 6.24
CA PRO A 132 -9.83 -15.76 4.80
C PRO A 132 -11.02 -14.90 4.39
N GLU A 133 -12.21 -15.24 4.85
CA GLU A 133 -13.46 -14.56 4.48
C GLU A 133 -13.46 -13.09 4.91
N ALA A 134 -12.98 -12.79 6.11
CA ALA A 134 -12.93 -11.41 6.62
C ALA A 134 -11.89 -10.57 5.88
N ILE A 135 -10.71 -11.15 5.62
CA ILE A 135 -9.61 -10.44 4.95
C ILE A 135 -9.92 -10.25 3.47
N GLU A 136 -10.48 -11.24 2.79
CA GLU A 136 -10.89 -11.11 1.38
C GLU A 136 -12.05 -10.13 1.21
N ALA A 137 -13.04 -10.13 2.13
CA ALA A 137 -14.10 -9.13 2.10
C ALA A 137 -13.52 -7.70 2.19
N TYR A 138 -12.58 -7.48 3.11
CA TYR A 138 -11.89 -6.19 3.24
C TYR A 138 -11.06 -5.86 2.00
N TYR A 139 -10.33 -6.84 1.46
CA TYR A 139 -9.54 -6.69 0.24
C TYR A 139 -10.42 -6.19 -0.92
N TRP A 140 -11.55 -6.84 -1.16
CA TRP A 140 -12.41 -6.50 -2.29
C TRP A 140 -13.11 -5.14 -2.13
N GLU A 141 -13.53 -4.76 -0.92
CA GLU A 141 -14.11 -3.44 -0.69
C GLU A 141 -13.05 -2.33 -0.89
N THR A 142 -11.85 -2.54 -0.38
CA THR A 142 -10.73 -1.60 -0.57
C THR A 142 -10.29 -1.54 -2.03
N PHE A 143 -10.31 -2.67 -2.74
CA PHE A 143 -10.03 -2.69 -4.17
C PHE A 143 -11.07 -1.92 -4.98
N ARG A 144 -12.37 -2.10 -4.71
CA ARG A 144 -13.44 -1.32 -5.35
C ARG A 144 -13.27 0.17 -5.10
N LEU A 145 -12.89 0.55 -3.88
CA LEU A 145 -12.53 1.95 -3.57
C LEU A 145 -11.39 2.44 -4.45
N GLY A 146 -10.33 1.65 -4.59
CA GLY A 146 -9.20 1.94 -5.48
C GLY A 146 -9.64 2.18 -6.93
N MET A 147 -10.53 1.32 -7.45
CA MET A 147 -11.09 1.50 -8.82
C MET A 147 -11.88 2.81 -8.91
N LYS A 148 -12.67 3.15 -7.91
CA LYS A 148 -13.44 4.40 -7.88
C LYS A 148 -12.52 5.65 -7.86
N ILE A 149 -11.43 5.61 -7.13
CA ILE A 149 -10.40 6.66 -7.14
C ILE A 149 -9.75 6.81 -8.53
N LEU A 150 -9.47 5.69 -9.22
CA LEU A 150 -8.91 5.70 -10.57
C LEU A 150 -9.87 6.31 -11.61
N GLU A 151 -11.19 6.11 -11.46
CA GLU A 151 -12.20 6.80 -12.28
C GLU A 151 -12.12 8.31 -12.07
N GLY A 152 -11.97 8.76 -10.81
CA GLY A 152 -11.76 10.18 -10.48
C GLY A 152 -10.50 10.76 -11.12
N PHE A 153 -9.39 10.00 -11.11
CA PHE A 153 -8.18 10.42 -11.81
C PHE A 153 -8.38 10.56 -13.32
N ALA A 154 -9.10 9.60 -13.95
CA ALA A 154 -9.39 9.65 -15.37
C ALA A 154 -10.20 10.89 -15.74
N LEU A 155 -11.27 11.15 -15.00
CA LEU A 155 -12.12 12.34 -15.20
C LEU A 155 -11.34 13.65 -15.08
N TYR A 156 -10.49 13.78 -14.05
CA TYR A 156 -9.64 14.97 -13.88
C TYR A 156 -8.66 15.18 -15.04
N LEU A 157 -8.13 14.08 -15.59
CA LEU A 157 -7.21 14.10 -16.72
C LEU A 157 -7.93 14.22 -18.08
N GLY A 158 -9.25 14.41 -18.08
CA GLY A 158 -10.06 14.56 -19.30
C GLY A 158 -10.19 13.27 -20.11
N LYS A 159 -10.12 12.12 -19.44
CA LYS A 159 -10.22 10.79 -20.06
C LYS A 159 -11.57 10.13 -19.69
N PRO A 160 -12.00 9.10 -20.46
CA PRO A 160 -13.13 8.27 -20.06
C PRO A 160 -12.96 7.67 -18.67
N GLU A 161 -14.03 7.48 -17.91
CA GLU A 161 -13.97 6.95 -16.53
C GLU A 161 -13.20 5.64 -16.44
N ASP A 162 -13.32 4.76 -17.42
CA ASP A 162 -12.66 3.46 -17.48
C ASP A 162 -11.20 3.48 -17.96
N PHE A 163 -10.65 4.64 -18.26
CA PHE A 163 -9.32 4.78 -18.89
C PHE A 163 -8.22 4.00 -18.15
N PHE A 164 -8.17 4.09 -16.83
CA PHE A 164 -7.23 3.32 -16.04
C PHE A 164 -7.77 1.94 -15.69
N THR A 165 -9.03 1.85 -15.26
CA THR A 165 -9.61 0.63 -14.67
C THR A 165 -9.72 -0.53 -15.65
N ARG A 166 -9.83 -0.28 -16.96
CA ARG A 166 -9.76 -1.31 -18.01
C ARG A 166 -8.47 -2.14 -17.99
N ASN A 167 -7.42 -1.63 -17.36
CA ASN A 167 -6.15 -2.34 -17.20
C ASN A 167 -6.07 -3.17 -15.89
N PHE A 168 -7.18 -3.31 -15.16
CA PHE A 168 -7.25 -3.99 -13.86
C PHE A 168 -8.11 -5.26 -13.91
N THR A 169 -8.10 -5.97 -15.03
CA THR A 169 -8.83 -7.23 -15.19
C THR A 169 -8.23 -8.39 -14.40
N LYS A 170 -6.91 -8.40 -14.25
CA LYS A 170 -6.13 -9.26 -13.37
C LYS A 170 -4.95 -8.45 -12.83
N PRO A 171 -5.19 -7.59 -11.87
CA PRO A 171 -4.20 -6.61 -11.42
C PRO A 171 -3.09 -7.24 -10.57
N VAL A 172 -1.95 -6.57 -10.50
CA VAL A 172 -0.93 -6.80 -9.48
C VAL A 172 -1.29 -5.91 -8.28
N ALA A 173 -2.26 -6.35 -7.50
CA ALA A 173 -2.74 -5.60 -6.34
C ALA A 173 -2.38 -6.35 -5.06
N ASP A 174 -1.37 -5.86 -4.35
CA ASP A 174 -0.86 -6.47 -3.14
C ASP A 174 -1.35 -5.71 -1.91
N MET A 175 -1.83 -6.44 -0.90
CA MET A 175 -2.15 -5.93 0.42
C MET A 175 -1.09 -6.35 1.42
N VAL A 176 -0.61 -5.40 2.22
CA VAL A 176 0.34 -5.67 3.31
C VAL A 176 -0.32 -5.30 4.63
N ILE A 177 -0.65 -6.28 5.44
CA ILE A 177 -1.15 -6.06 6.79
C ILE A 177 0.05 -5.87 7.70
N ASN A 178 0.29 -4.65 8.14
CA ASN A 178 1.43 -4.31 8.99
C ASN A 178 1.04 -4.33 10.45
N HIS A 179 1.85 -4.97 11.27
CA HIS A 179 1.82 -4.89 12.70
C HIS A 179 3.12 -4.26 13.19
N TYR A 180 3.05 -3.03 13.64
CA TYR A 180 4.18 -2.31 14.22
C TYR A 180 4.23 -2.60 15.72
N LEU A 181 5.34 -3.16 16.17
CA LEU A 181 5.54 -3.51 17.57
C LEU A 181 5.78 -2.28 18.42
N GLY A 182 5.25 -2.27 19.65
CA GLY A 182 5.60 -1.25 20.64
C GLY A 182 7.09 -1.30 20.99
N ALA A 183 7.71 -0.14 21.19
CA ALA A 183 9.16 0.01 21.38
C ALA A 183 9.71 -0.58 22.69
N ALA A 184 8.91 -1.20 23.55
CA ALA A 184 9.34 -1.70 24.87
C ALA A 184 10.43 -2.78 24.73
N GLY A 185 11.68 -2.41 25.02
CA GLY A 185 12.79 -3.36 25.19
C GLY A 185 13.50 -3.81 23.92
N LEU A 186 13.19 -3.23 22.75
CA LEU A 186 13.89 -3.56 21.50
C LEU A 186 14.79 -2.39 21.08
N HIS A 187 16.04 -2.67 20.69
CA HIS A 187 16.90 -1.70 19.97
C HIS A 187 16.41 -1.55 18.52
N ILE A 188 15.29 -0.85 18.36
CA ILE A 188 14.66 -0.59 17.07
C ILE A 188 14.98 0.83 16.60
N SER A 189 14.81 1.02 15.30
CA SER A 189 14.83 2.34 14.70
C SER A 189 13.70 3.21 15.25
N ASP A 190 13.94 4.52 15.46
CA ASP A 190 12.86 5.49 15.74
C ASP A 190 11.81 5.56 14.63
N GLN A 191 12.10 4.91 13.50
CA GLN A 191 11.25 4.80 12.34
C GLN A 191 10.74 3.36 12.20
N ALA A 192 9.43 3.19 12.26
CA ALA A 192 8.76 1.92 12.00
C ALA A 192 8.76 1.56 10.50
N SER A 193 8.78 2.58 9.64
CA SER A 193 9.07 2.50 8.21
C SER A 193 9.84 3.74 7.80
N GLY A 194 11.03 3.57 7.22
CA GLY A 194 11.87 4.67 6.77
C GLY A 194 11.27 5.48 5.61
N PRO A 195 11.83 6.66 5.30
CA PRO A 195 11.37 7.49 4.19
C PRO A 195 11.40 6.74 2.85
N HIS A 196 10.27 6.73 2.14
CA HIS A 196 10.11 6.06 0.83
C HIS A 196 8.97 6.68 0.02
N THR A 197 8.90 6.33 -1.24
CA THR A 197 7.73 6.51 -2.10
C THR A 197 7.16 5.15 -2.45
N ASP A 198 5.84 5.06 -2.66
CA ASP A 198 5.24 3.84 -3.17
C ASP A 198 5.54 3.65 -4.65
N HIS A 199 5.74 2.40 -5.07
CA HIS A 199 6.17 2.11 -6.44
C HIS A 199 5.01 2.09 -7.44
N GLY A 200 3.78 1.85 -6.96
CA GLY A 200 2.62 1.54 -7.79
C GLY A 200 1.89 2.73 -8.40
N ILE A 201 0.62 2.52 -8.67
CA ILE A 201 -0.31 3.52 -9.20
C ILE A 201 -0.91 4.33 -8.06
N VAL A 202 -1.61 3.69 -7.15
CA VAL A 202 -2.27 4.31 -6.01
C VAL A 202 -2.28 3.36 -4.83
N THR A 203 -2.09 3.90 -3.64
CA THR A 203 -2.21 3.18 -2.37
C THR A 203 -3.47 3.60 -1.65
N ILE A 204 -4.25 2.63 -1.19
CA ILE A 204 -5.45 2.80 -0.37
C ILE A 204 -5.10 2.32 1.03
N LEU A 205 -4.89 3.24 1.96
CA LEU A 205 -4.37 2.93 3.29
C LEU A 205 -5.45 3.10 4.36
N TRP A 206 -5.78 1.99 5.01
CA TRP A 206 -6.42 2.04 6.34
C TRP A 206 -5.34 2.09 7.43
N GLN A 207 -5.53 2.90 8.45
CA GLN A 207 -4.68 2.95 9.65
C GLN A 207 -5.53 2.98 10.91
N ASP A 208 -4.99 2.44 11.99
CA ASP A 208 -5.62 2.48 13.31
C ASP A 208 -5.58 3.91 13.92
N THR A 209 -6.02 4.03 15.18
CA THR A 209 -6.14 5.32 15.88
C THR A 209 -4.82 5.87 16.44
N LEU A 210 -3.71 5.14 16.35
CA LEU A 210 -2.44 5.57 16.94
C LEU A 210 -1.67 6.58 16.09
N GLY A 211 -1.82 6.55 14.76
CA GLY A 211 -1.14 7.49 13.88
C GLY A 211 0.29 7.08 13.53
N GLY A 212 1.20 8.07 13.46
CA GLY A 212 2.62 7.87 13.12
C GLY A 212 2.95 7.98 11.65
N LEU A 213 1.98 8.07 10.75
CA LEU A 213 2.23 8.39 9.35
C LEU A 213 2.63 9.86 9.22
N GLU A 214 3.71 10.12 8.52
CA GLU A 214 4.19 11.46 8.17
C GLU A 214 4.49 11.55 6.67
N VAL A 215 4.13 12.67 6.08
CA VAL A 215 4.29 12.98 4.66
C VAL A 215 5.23 14.16 4.49
N MET A 216 6.13 14.10 3.52
CA MET A 216 7.07 15.19 3.23
C MET A 216 6.34 16.36 2.58
N GLY A 217 6.33 17.51 3.23
CA GLY A 217 5.80 18.75 2.66
C GLY A 217 6.69 19.35 1.59
N LYS A 218 6.16 20.27 0.80
CA LYS A 218 6.92 21.00 -0.24
C LYS A 218 8.07 21.83 0.33
N ASP A 219 7.96 22.22 1.58
CA ASP A 219 8.99 22.96 2.30
C ASP A 219 10.10 22.06 2.89
N GLY A 220 10.05 20.76 2.57
CA GLY A 220 11.00 19.77 3.07
C GLY A 220 10.77 19.34 4.53
N LYS A 221 9.68 19.75 5.16
CA LYS A 221 9.33 19.35 6.52
C LYS A 221 8.33 18.20 6.54
N TRP A 222 8.42 17.40 7.58
CA TRP A 222 7.46 16.32 7.82
C TRP A 222 6.13 16.87 8.33
N MET A 223 5.04 16.49 7.69
CA MET A 223 3.67 16.77 8.09
C MET A 223 3.05 15.50 8.64
N SER A 224 2.43 15.58 9.80
CA SER A 224 1.68 14.45 10.36
C SER A 224 0.43 14.16 9.53
N ALA A 225 0.17 12.88 9.28
CA ALA A 225 -1.10 12.39 8.73
C ALA A 225 -1.90 11.69 9.86
N PRO A 226 -2.59 12.46 10.74
CA PRO A 226 -3.28 11.90 11.87
C PRO A 226 -4.41 10.97 11.44
N PRO A 227 -4.73 9.91 12.21
CA PRO A 227 -5.88 9.06 11.91
C PRO A 227 -7.18 9.86 11.89
N LEU A 228 -7.96 9.69 10.85
CA LEU A 228 -9.30 10.23 10.73
C LEU A 228 -10.29 9.06 10.64
N ARG A 229 -11.15 8.94 11.65
CA ARG A 229 -12.12 7.83 11.71
C ARG A 229 -13.02 7.84 10.48
N GLY A 230 -13.24 6.68 9.87
CA GLY A 230 -14.10 6.51 8.70
C GLY A 230 -13.48 7.11 7.44
N SER A 231 -12.17 7.18 7.36
CA SER A 231 -11.45 7.58 6.14
C SER A 231 -10.39 6.56 5.75
N PHE A 232 -10.00 6.61 4.47
CA PHE A 232 -8.75 6.02 3.98
C PHE A 232 -7.79 7.14 3.60
N VAL A 233 -6.49 6.94 3.84
CA VAL A 233 -5.45 7.77 3.25
C VAL A 233 -5.17 7.25 1.85
N ILE A 234 -5.19 8.12 0.88
CA ILE A 234 -4.90 7.82 -0.53
C ILE A 234 -3.59 8.50 -0.90
N ASN A 235 -2.69 7.76 -1.52
CA ASN A 235 -1.46 8.36 -2.04
C ASN A 235 -1.05 7.81 -3.41
N ILE A 236 -0.38 8.66 -4.16
CA ILE A 236 0.12 8.40 -5.50
C ILE A 236 1.46 7.68 -5.45
N GLY A 237 1.62 6.65 -6.27
CA GLY A 237 2.87 5.95 -6.45
C GLY A 237 3.67 6.36 -7.69
N GLU A 238 4.89 5.83 -7.82
CA GLU A 238 5.82 6.20 -8.90
C GLU A 238 5.34 5.83 -10.29
N LEU A 239 4.59 4.73 -10.47
CA LEU A 239 4.02 4.38 -11.77
C LEU A 239 2.97 5.40 -12.24
N MET A 240 2.10 5.89 -11.35
CA MET A 240 1.13 6.94 -11.69
C MET A 240 1.82 8.26 -11.98
N LYS A 241 2.87 8.62 -11.21
CA LYS A 241 3.72 9.77 -11.53
C LYS A 241 4.30 9.67 -12.93
N ARG A 242 4.77 8.49 -13.34
CA ARG A 242 5.27 8.26 -14.71
C ARG A 242 4.16 8.36 -15.74
N TRP A 243 3.01 7.71 -15.52
CA TRP A 243 1.88 7.74 -16.45
C TRP A 243 1.40 9.15 -16.71
N THR A 244 1.35 9.99 -15.65
CA THR A 244 0.96 11.40 -15.74
C THR A 244 2.10 12.35 -16.08
N ASN A 245 3.22 11.84 -16.61
CA ASN A 245 4.40 12.64 -17.00
C ASN A 245 4.93 13.54 -15.86
N GLY A 246 4.87 13.09 -14.62
CA GLY A 246 5.32 13.85 -13.44
C GLY A 246 4.31 14.87 -12.91
N ARG A 247 3.11 14.94 -13.49
CA ARG A 247 2.04 15.83 -13.03
C ARG A 247 1.58 15.42 -11.63
N PHE A 248 1.14 14.19 -11.43
CA PHE A 248 0.81 13.66 -10.09
C PHE A 248 2.09 13.40 -9.30
N LYS A 249 2.05 13.69 -8.00
CA LYS A 249 3.23 13.63 -7.12
C LYS A 249 3.29 12.30 -6.35
N ALA A 250 4.35 11.53 -6.55
CA ALA A 250 4.69 10.44 -5.67
C ALA A 250 5.53 11.01 -4.52
N THR A 251 4.90 11.21 -3.36
CA THR A 251 5.49 11.97 -2.27
C THR A 251 6.12 11.05 -1.23
N VAL A 252 7.29 11.45 -0.76
CA VAL A 252 8.02 10.72 0.27
C VAL A 252 7.22 10.74 1.58
N HIS A 253 7.06 9.58 2.17
CA HIS A 253 6.39 9.41 3.45
C HIS A 253 7.11 8.40 4.33
N ARG A 254 6.82 8.39 5.61
CA ARG A 254 7.41 7.49 6.60
C ARG A 254 6.42 7.15 7.70
N VAL A 255 6.73 6.14 8.50
CA VAL A 255 6.01 5.85 9.75
C VAL A 255 6.99 5.96 10.90
N VAL A 256 6.66 6.79 11.89
CA VAL A 256 7.42 6.94 13.14
C VAL A 256 6.73 6.16 14.26
N HIS A 257 7.52 5.68 15.21
CA HIS A 257 6.98 5.06 16.42
C HIS A 257 6.38 6.11 17.34
N LEU A 258 5.10 5.96 17.68
CA LEU A 258 4.38 6.86 18.60
C LEU A 258 4.08 6.18 19.92
N GLN A 259 4.96 5.59 20.64
CA GLN A 259 4.73 4.96 21.95
C GLN A 259 4.96 3.44 22.00
N ASN A 260 4.92 2.90 23.23
CA ASN A 260 5.03 1.46 23.52
C ASN A 260 3.74 0.66 23.25
N LYS A 261 3.04 0.98 22.16
CA LYS A 261 1.79 0.29 21.77
C LYS A 261 1.91 -0.30 20.39
N SER A 262 1.31 -1.46 20.20
CA SER A 262 1.16 -2.06 18.87
C SER A 262 0.24 -1.22 17.99
N ARG A 263 0.62 -1.06 16.73
CA ARG A 263 -0.12 -0.33 15.69
C ARG A 263 -0.39 -1.23 14.50
N TYR A 264 -1.57 -1.11 13.93
CA TYR A 264 -1.92 -1.78 12.67
C TYR A 264 -2.11 -0.79 11.53
N SER A 265 -1.72 -1.21 10.32
CA SER A 265 -2.11 -0.54 9.08
C SER A 265 -2.24 -1.54 7.95
N MET A 266 -3.16 -1.29 7.02
CA MET A 266 -3.49 -2.21 5.94
C MET A 266 -3.52 -1.46 4.60
N PRO A 267 -2.35 -1.12 4.02
CA PRO A 267 -2.29 -0.58 2.66
C PRO A 267 -2.63 -1.65 1.62
N LEU A 268 -3.46 -1.28 0.66
CA LEU A 268 -3.64 -1.98 -0.61
C LEU A 268 -2.94 -1.18 -1.72
N PHE A 269 -1.94 -1.78 -2.34
CA PHE A 269 -1.20 -1.21 -3.46
C PHE A 269 -1.87 -1.60 -4.77
N CYS A 270 -2.66 -0.71 -5.35
CA CYS A 270 -3.37 -0.96 -6.60
C CYS A 270 -2.43 -0.72 -7.79
N ASN A 271 -2.09 -1.79 -8.50
CA ASN A 271 -1.30 -1.73 -9.74
C ASN A 271 -2.06 -2.44 -10.86
N PRO A 272 -1.93 -2.03 -12.13
CA PRO A 272 -2.62 -2.67 -13.23
C PRO A 272 -2.10 -4.09 -13.49
N ASN A 273 -2.67 -4.77 -14.48
CA ASN A 273 -2.20 -6.07 -14.92
C ASN A 273 -0.68 -6.04 -15.19
N PHE A 274 0.00 -7.15 -14.95
CA PHE A 274 1.45 -7.26 -15.09
C PHE A 274 1.97 -6.72 -16.45
N ARG A 275 1.27 -7.03 -17.54
CA ARG A 275 1.67 -6.68 -18.91
C ARG A 275 1.19 -5.31 -19.39
N THR A 276 0.48 -4.55 -18.55
CA THR A 276 0.06 -3.19 -18.91
C THR A 276 1.27 -2.30 -19.15
N ILE A 277 1.28 -1.61 -20.28
CA ILE A 277 2.27 -0.60 -20.58
C ILE A 277 1.83 0.72 -19.97
N VAL A 278 2.69 1.32 -19.19
CA VAL A 278 2.52 2.65 -18.60
C VAL A 278 3.30 3.63 -19.47
N ASP A 279 2.58 4.49 -20.20
CA ASP A 279 3.16 5.43 -21.16
C ASP A 279 2.46 6.79 -21.01
N PRO A 280 3.20 7.90 -20.76
CA PRO A 280 2.60 9.23 -20.67
C PRO A 280 1.91 9.67 -21.97
N ARG A 281 2.27 9.11 -23.13
CA ARG A 281 1.64 9.42 -24.42
C ARG A 281 0.17 9.02 -24.47
N ASP A 282 -0.27 8.03 -23.68
CA ASP A 282 -1.67 7.64 -23.54
C ASP A 282 -2.54 8.82 -23.04
N LEU A 283 -1.93 9.75 -22.32
CA LEU A 283 -2.58 10.96 -21.83
C LEU A 283 -2.50 12.14 -22.81
N GLY A 284 -1.92 11.94 -24.02
CA GLY A 284 -1.80 12.97 -25.05
C GLY A 284 -0.52 13.80 -24.95
N ILE A 285 0.46 13.35 -24.18
CA ILE A 285 1.79 13.98 -24.10
C ILE A 285 2.55 13.70 -25.41
N ALA A 286 3.09 14.75 -26.02
CA ALA A 286 3.89 14.61 -27.24
C ALA A 286 5.22 13.88 -26.96
N ASP A 287 5.75 13.18 -27.97
CA ASP A 287 7.02 12.42 -27.84
C ASP A 287 8.17 13.27 -27.29
N ALA A 288 8.30 14.50 -27.77
CA ALA A 288 9.36 15.42 -27.34
C ALA A 288 9.19 15.92 -25.88
N GLU A 289 8.00 15.83 -25.32
CA GLU A 289 7.65 16.28 -23.97
C GLU A 289 7.61 15.12 -22.96
N ALA A 290 7.68 13.88 -23.44
CA ALA A 290 7.59 12.70 -22.59
C ALA A 290 8.85 12.56 -21.72
N LEU A 291 8.70 12.77 -20.41
CA LEU A 291 9.79 12.65 -19.43
C LEU A 291 10.18 11.20 -19.16
N TYR A 292 9.29 10.25 -19.46
CA TYR A 292 9.48 8.85 -19.15
C TYR A 292 9.23 7.99 -20.40
N PRO A 293 10.12 7.01 -20.66
CA PRO A 293 9.84 6.01 -21.68
C PRO A 293 8.70 5.08 -21.24
N PRO A 294 8.00 4.40 -22.19
CA PRO A 294 7.06 3.36 -21.88
C PRO A 294 7.71 2.27 -21.02
N ILE A 295 6.96 1.75 -20.06
CA ILE A 295 7.43 0.65 -19.23
C ILE A 295 6.28 -0.32 -18.91
N GLN A 296 6.57 -1.61 -18.88
CA GLN A 296 5.61 -2.61 -18.44
C GLN A 296 5.47 -2.55 -16.90
N SER A 297 4.24 -2.47 -16.41
CA SER A 297 3.93 -2.31 -14.97
C SER A 297 4.61 -3.37 -14.11
N GLY A 298 4.44 -4.65 -14.45
CA GLY A 298 5.01 -5.75 -13.68
C GLY A 298 6.55 -5.73 -13.66
N GLU A 299 7.18 -5.43 -14.79
CA GLU A 299 8.64 -5.32 -14.87
C GLU A 299 9.18 -4.17 -14.00
N PHE A 300 8.49 -3.02 -14.01
CA PHE A 300 8.84 -1.91 -13.15
C PHE A 300 8.78 -2.31 -11.67
N LEU A 301 7.69 -2.95 -11.25
CA LEU A 301 7.52 -3.41 -9.87
C LEU A 301 8.61 -4.42 -9.49
N LEU A 302 8.93 -5.38 -10.36
CA LEU A 302 10.00 -6.35 -10.11
C LEU A 302 11.38 -5.68 -9.94
N GLN A 303 11.69 -4.68 -10.76
CA GLN A 303 12.93 -3.90 -10.62
C GLN A 303 13.00 -3.19 -9.27
N ARG A 304 11.89 -2.57 -8.83
CA ARG A 304 11.80 -1.89 -7.54
C ARG A 304 11.91 -2.88 -6.38
N PHE A 305 11.20 -3.98 -6.43
CA PHE A 305 11.30 -5.03 -5.42
C PHE A 305 12.69 -5.62 -5.29
N LYS A 306 13.38 -5.88 -6.39
CA LYS A 306 14.79 -6.33 -6.37
C LYS A 306 15.72 -5.29 -5.73
N ALA A 307 15.50 -4.01 -5.97
CA ALA A 307 16.32 -2.94 -5.41
C ALA A 307 16.11 -2.79 -3.89
N THR A 308 14.86 -2.88 -3.42
CA THR A 308 14.52 -2.73 -1.99
C THR A 308 14.76 -4.00 -1.18
N ARG A 309 14.69 -5.19 -1.81
CA ARG A 309 14.78 -6.51 -1.18
C ARG A 309 16.19 -7.10 -1.15
N LYS A 310 17.22 -6.38 -1.52
CA LYS A 310 18.63 -6.85 -1.45
C LYS A 310 19.07 -7.33 -0.06
N LEU A 311 18.32 -6.95 0.98
CA LEU A 311 18.55 -7.32 2.37
C LEU A 311 17.55 -8.37 2.88
N TRP A 312 16.60 -8.81 2.07
CA TRP A 312 15.64 -9.84 2.44
C TRP A 312 16.30 -11.21 2.33
N GLY A 313 16.22 -11.98 3.40
CA GLY A 313 16.89 -13.27 3.52
C GLY A 313 18.33 -13.18 4.04
N ALA A 314 18.75 -12.06 4.61
CA ALA A 314 19.89 -12.06 5.50
C ALA A 314 19.59 -13.05 6.63
N GLU A 315 20.37 -14.12 6.72
CA GLU A 315 20.20 -15.15 7.75
C GLU A 315 20.10 -14.50 9.13
N ARG A 316 19.10 -14.86 9.93
CA ARG A 316 18.90 -14.43 11.33
C ARG A 316 20.22 -14.42 12.11
N SER A 317 21.09 -15.41 11.86
CA SER A 317 22.44 -15.52 12.39
C SER A 317 23.36 -14.34 12.04
N LYS A 318 23.26 -13.75 10.85
CA LYS A 318 24.10 -12.60 10.45
C LYS A 318 23.65 -11.30 11.09
N VAL A 319 22.34 -11.14 11.32
CA VAL A 319 21.77 -9.98 12.01
C VAL A 319 22.11 -10.01 13.50
N ILE A 320 22.08 -11.18 14.12
CA ILE A 320 22.49 -11.40 15.52
C ILE A 320 24.01 -11.14 15.67
N ALA A 321 24.83 -11.63 14.74
CA ALA A 321 26.29 -11.43 14.74
C ALA A 321 26.70 -9.95 14.55
N ALA A 322 25.85 -9.11 13.94
CA ALA A 322 26.09 -7.68 13.76
C ALA A 322 25.74 -6.83 14.99
N GLY A 323 25.42 -7.44 16.14
CA GLY A 323 25.18 -6.71 17.41
C GLY A 323 23.85 -5.98 17.50
N ALA A 324 22.93 -6.21 16.56
CA ALA A 324 21.59 -5.59 16.59
C ALA A 324 20.72 -6.12 17.75
N ILE A 325 21.15 -7.18 18.47
CA ILE A 325 20.37 -7.83 19.52
C ILE A 325 21.29 -8.34 20.63
N GLU A 326 21.63 -7.51 21.57
CA GLU A 326 22.11 -7.98 22.89
C GLU A 326 20.98 -8.08 23.94
N ALA A 327 19.78 -7.61 23.65
CA ALA A 327 18.75 -7.38 24.68
C ALA A 327 17.56 -8.35 24.68
N ALA A 328 17.41 -9.26 23.70
CA ALA A 328 16.26 -10.17 23.65
C ALA A 328 16.52 -11.57 24.23
N ALA A 329 17.65 -11.79 24.90
CA ALA A 329 18.06 -13.09 25.46
C ALA A 329 18.21 -13.06 26.99
N LYS A 330 17.55 -12.13 27.70
CA LYS A 330 17.46 -12.16 29.17
C LYS A 330 16.02 -12.11 29.65
#